data_6c24ef8c9212c446c192c3454d671e07
#
_entry.id   6c24ef8c9212c446c192c3454d671e07
#
_cell.length_a   1.000
_cell.length_b   1.000
_cell.length_c   1.000
_cell.angle_alpha   90.00
_cell.angle_beta   90.00
_cell.angle_gamma   90.00
#
_symmetry.space_group_name_H-M   'P 1'
#
loop_
_entity.id
_entity.type
_entity.pdbx_description
1 polymer ?
#
loop_
_entity_poly.entity_id
_entity_poly.type
_entity_poly.pdbx_seq_one_letter_code
_entity_poly.pdbx_strand_id
1 'polypeptide(L)'
;NVELEVFDFDMDKAALIGPAPYAAKFAADMRTTNNNFGLLVDLSHFPTTYETSKFVIQTLRPYITHLHFGNAVVEEGKPMYGDKHPRLGYPNSANDIPQLVDFLQVLKEEGFFRADDPLVLSMEVTLAPGEDDEYVLANTKRCLNRAWALVED
;
A
#
# COMPACT_ATOMS: atom_id res chain seq x y z
N ASN A 1 8.69 11.83 13.56
CA ASN A 1 8.37 12.05 12.15
C ASN A 1 6.87 12.26 12.00
N VAL A 2 6.48 12.93 10.92
CA VAL A 2 5.09 13.08 10.48
C VAL A 2 5.00 12.43 9.11
N GLU A 3 4.02 11.55 8.92
CA GLU A 3 3.80 10.84 7.68
C GLU A 3 2.38 11.11 7.19
N LEU A 4 2.26 11.48 5.91
CA LEU A 4 0.98 11.60 5.24
C LEU A 4 0.73 10.32 4.45
N GLU A 5 -0.40 9.68 4.69
CA GLU A 5 -0.84 8.58 3.87
C GLU A 5 -1.52 9.07 2.59
N VAL A 6 -1.22 8.41 1.48
CA VAL A 6 -1.75 8.74 0.15
C VAL A 6 -3.00 7.91 -0.12
N PHE A 7 -4.14 8.57 -0.21
CA PHE A 7 -5.46 7.97 -0.41
C PHE A 7 -6.05 8.20 -1.80
N ASP A 8 -7.19 7.56 -2.06
CA ASP A 8 -8.02 7.79 -3.24
C ASP A 8 -8.56 9.23 -3.30
N PHE A 9 -8.87 9.68 -4.51
CA PHE A 9 -9.39 11.01 -4.77
C PHE A 9 -10.89 11.05 -5.11
N ASP A 10 -11.53 9.92 -5.42
CA ASP A 10 -12.91 9.88 -5.91
C ASP A 10 -13.75 8.68 -5.42
N MET A 11 -13.16 7.70 -4.74
CA MET A 11 -13.85 6.46 -4.40
C MET A 11 -14.47 6.46 -2.98
N ASP A 12 -13.66 6.67 -1.94
CA ASP A 12 -14.09 6.53 -0.54
C ASP A 12 -13.61 7.71 0.31
N LYS A 13 -12.30 7.92 0.42
CA LYS A 13 -11.72 9.03 1.20
C LYS A 13 -11.86 10.36 0.46
N ALA A 14 -11.87 10.35 -0.85
CA ALA A 14 -11.91 11.55 -1.69
C ALA A 14 -10.90 12.60 -1.24
N ALA A 15 -9.66 12.17 -1.00
CA ALA A 15 -8.60 12.99 -0.43
C ALA A 15 -8.05 14.00 -1.44
N LEU A 16 -7.61 15.17 -0.94
CA LEU A 16 -6.99 16.20 -1.78
C LEU A 16 -5.61 15.78 -2.31
N ILE A 17 -4.89 14.92 -1.56
CA ILE A 17 -3.54 14.47 -1.88
C ILE A 17 -3.60 13.00 -2.31
N GLY A 18 -3.68 12.79 -3.54
CA GLY A 18 -3.69 11.60 -4.37
C GLY A 18 -4.12 12.05 -5.75
N PRO A 19 -3.65 11.46 -6.83
CA PRO A 19 -2.69 10.37 -7.01
C PRO A 19 -1.22 10.77 -6.78
N ALA A 20 -0.31 9.83 -7.04
CA ALA A 20 1.12 9.96 -6.70
C ALA A 20 1.81 11.26 -7.13
N PRO A 21 1.59 11.85 -8.34
CA PRO A 21 2.23 13.11 -8.71
C PRO A 21 1.86 14.29 -7.80
N TYR A 22 0.64 14.34 -7.29
CA TYR A 22 0.23 15.37 -6.35
C TYR A 22 0.84 15.16 -4.97
N ALA A 23 0.90 13.89 -4.51
CA ALA A 23 1.57 13.53 -3.27
C ALA A 23 3.07 13.85 -3.32
N ALA A 24 3.75 13.58 -4.44
CA ALA A 24 5.15 13.94 -4.64
C ALA A 24 5.38 15.45 -4.56
N LYS A 25 4.53 16.23 -5.24
CA LYS A 25 4.60 17.69 -5.20
C LYS A 25 4.40 18.23 -3.79
N PHE A 26 3.37 17.75 -3.09
CA PHE A 26 3.08 18.15 -1.72
C PHE A 26 4.24 17.79 -0.78
N ALA A 27 4.78 16.59 -0.88
CA ALA A 27 5.92 16.16 -0.04
C ALA A 27 7.19 16.96 -0.33
N ALA A 28 7.44 17.32 -1.59
CA ALA A 28 8.53 18.22 -1.97
C ALA A 28 8.38 19.59 -1.29
N ASP A 29 7.19 20.19 -1.38
CA ASP A 29 6.91 21.50 -0.77
C ASP A 29 7.05 21.43 0.76
N MET A 30 6.50 20.39 1.41
CA MET A 30 6.61 20.18 2.86
C MET A 30 8.07 20.04 3.34
N ARG A 31 8.90 19.31 2.59
CA ARG A 31 10.31 19.08 2.94
C ARG A 31 11.20 20.31 2.79
N THR A 32 10.73 21.38 2.17
CA THR A 32 11.48 22.65 2.15
C THR A 32 11.68 23.23 3.55
N THR A 33 10.76 22.96 4.47
CA THR A 33 10.76 23.50 5.84
C THR A 33 10.67 22.44 6.94
N ASN A 34 10.35 21.20 6.61
CA ASN A 34 10.08 20.12 7.58
C ASN A 34 10.86 18.85 7.22
N ASN A 35 12.09 18.74 7.73
CA ASN A 35 12.96 17.58 7.46
C ASN A 35 12.40 16.25 7.98
N ASN A 36 11.45 16.28 8.89
CA ASN A 36 10.82 15.12 9.52
C ASN A 36 9.49 14.70 8.85
N PHE A 37 9.19 15.24 7.66
CA PHE A 37 8.01 14.87 6.88
C PHE A 37 8.31 13.73 5.90
N GLY A 38 7.40 12.77 5.79
CA GLY A 38 7.44 11.67 4.84
C GLY A 38 6.07 11.26 4.33
N LEU A 39 6.05 10.26 3.45
CA LEU A 39 4.84 9.64 2.95
C LEU A 39 4.75 8.20 3.43
N LEU A 40 3.55 7.81 3.85
CA LEU A 40 3.13 6.43 4.00
C LEU A 40 2.43 6.01 2.71
N VAL A 41 2.84 4.89 2.15
CA VAL A 41 2.31 4.36 0.90
C VAL A 41 1.80 2.93 1.12
N ASP A 42 0.52 2.71 0.83
CA ASP A 42 -0.14 1.41 0.97
C ASP A 42 -0.49 0.82 -0.39
N LEU A 43 -0.16 -0.45 -0.59
CA LEU A 43 -0.56 -1.23 -1.75
C LEU A 43 -2.07 -1.26 -1.97
N SER A 44 -2.88 -1.21 -0.90
CA SER A 44 -4.34 -1.21 -0.99
C SER A 44 -4.91 -0.02 -1.76
N HIS A 45 -4.17 1.10 -1.78
CA HIS A 45 -4.62 2.33 -2.43
C HIS A 45 -4.27 2.42 -3.92
N PHE A 46 -3.39 1.57 -4.45
CA PHE A 46 -3.04 1.63 -5.87
C PHE A 46 -4.24 1.34 -6.79
N PRO A 47 -5.06 0.30 -6.53
CA PRO A 47 -6.26 0.11 -7.32
C PRO A 47 -7.31 1.23 -7.13
N THR A 48 -7.34 1.90 -6.00
CA THR A 48 -8.28 3.00 -5.72
C THR A 48 -7.82 4.33 -6.31
N THR A 49 -6.53 4.50 -6.60
CA THR A 49 -5.96 5.63 -7.34
C THR A 49 -5.75 5.33 -8.83
N TYR A 50 -6.08 4.10 -9.27
CA TYR A 50 -5.91 3.62 -10.65
C TYR A 50 -4.43 3.62 -11.10
N GLU A 51 -3.50 3.41 -10.18
CA GLU A 51 -2.07 3.47 -10.41
C GLU A 51 -1.40 2.09 -10.23
N THR A 52 -0.23 1.90 -10.85
CA THR A 52 0.57 0.67 -10.71
C THR A 52 1.64 0.81 -9.65
N SER A 53 2.08 -0.30 -9.05
CA SER A 53 3.17 -0.32 -8.06
C SER A 53 4.40 0.42 -8.58
N LYS A 54 4.82 0.12 -9.81
CA LYS A 54 6.00 0.74 -10.42
C LYS A 54 5.86 2.26 -10.50
N PHE A 55 4.73 2.75 -10.99
CA PHE A 55 4.50 4.19 -11.14
C PHE A 55 4.50 4.92 -9.80
N VAL A 56 3.76 4.38 -8.81
CA VAL A 56 3.65 5.00 -7.48
C VAL A 56 5.00 5.00 -6.78
N ILE A 57 5.65 3.84 -6.69
CA ILE A 57 6.92 3.71 -5.96
C ILE A 57 8.01 4.57 -6.59
N GLN A 58 8.16 4.59 -7.91
CA GLN A 58 9.16 5.42 -8.58
C GLN A 58 8.88 6.92 -8.40
N THR A 59 7.61 7.32 -8.49
CA THR A 59 7.21 8.74 -8.34
C THR A 59 7.43 9.24 -6.92
N LEU A 60 7.13 8.41 -5.92
CA LEU A 60 7.17 8.81 -4.50
C LEU A 60 8.47 8.44 -3.80
N ARG A 61 9.36 7.69 -4.45
CA ARG A 61 10.59 7.12 -3.88
C ARG A 61 11.37 8.05 -2.94
N PRO A 62 11.62 9.34 -3.26
CA PRO A 62 12.39 10.23 -2.38
C PRO A 62 11.68 10.57 -1.06
N TYR A 63 10.37 10.33 -0.97
CA TYR A 63 9.52 10.79 0.12
C TYR A 63 8.96 9.67 0.98
N ILE A 64 9.02 8.42 0.51
CA ILE A 64 8.51 7.25 1.24
C ILE A 64 9.34 7.03 2.50
N THR A 65 8.67 6.98 3.63
CA THR A 65 9.25 6.70 4.96
C THR A 65 8.57 5.51 5.65
N HIS A 66 7.43 5.06 5.15
CA HIS A 66 6.69 3.94 5.67
C HIS A 66 5.90 3.27 4.53
N LEU A 67 5.76 1.97 4.60
CA LEU A 67 5.01 1.17 3.64
C LEU A 67 3.97 0.32 4.36
N HIS A 68 2.78 0.27 3.77
CA HIS A 68 1.76 -0.71 4.09
C HIS A 68 1.53 -1.67 2.92
N PHE A 69 1.06 -2.86 3.22
CA PHE A 69 0.44 -3.73 2.24
C PHE A 69 -0.92 -4.21 2.77
N GLY A 70 -1.90 -4.06 1.94
CA GLY A 70 -3.28 -4.37 2.22
C GLY A 70 -4.06 -4.68 0.94
N ASN A 71 -5.36 -4.62 1.02
CA ASN A 71 -6.26 -4.95 -0.06
C ASN A 71 -7.46 -4.01 -0.08
N ALA A 72 -8.10 -3.85 -1.23
CA ALA A 72 -9.31 -3.07 -1.40
C ALA A 72 -10.31 -3.78 -2.30
N VAL A 73 -11.58 -3.48 -2.16
CA VAL A 73 -12.63 -3.85 -3.10
C VAL A 73 -13.05 -2.59 -3.85
N VAL A 74 -12.79 -2.55 -5.15
CA VAL A 74 -13.02 -1.36 -5.99
C VAL A 74 -14.32 -1.43 -6.80
N GLU A 75 -15.04 -2.55 -6.75
CA GLU A 75 -16.32 -2.72 -7.42
C GLU A 75 -17.47 -2.25 -6.51
N GLU A 76 -18.15 -1.17 -6.93
CA GLU A 76 -19.26 -0.59 -6.17
C GLU A 76 -20.39 -1.61 -5.92
N GLY A 77 -20.96 -1.56 -4.72
CA GLY A 77 -22.04 -2.48 -4.30
C GLY A 77 -21.56 -3.84 -3.81
N LYS A 78 -20.28 -4.16 -3.90
CA LYS A 78 -19.74 -5.39 -3.31
C LYS A 78 -19.44 -5.23 -1.81
N PRO A 79 -19.52 -6.32 -1.03
CA PRO A 79 -19.07 -6.30 0.35
C PRO A 79 -17.62 -5.81 0.48
N MET A 80 -17.33 -5.03 1.51
CA MET A 80 -16.02 -4.41 1.76
C MET A 80 -15.56 -3.41 0.67
N TYR A 81 -16.51 -2.86 -0.13
CA TYR A 81 -16.20 -1.78 -1.08
C TYR A 81 -15.56 -0.57 -0.40
N GLY A 82 -14.57 0.02 -1.04
CA GLY A 82 -13.82 1.18 -0.58
C GLY A 82 -12.57 0.79 0.21
N ASP A 83 -12.11 1.74 1.04
CA ASP A 83 -10.90 1.64 1.85
C ASP A 83 -11.18 0.89 3.17
N LYS A 84 -11.44 -0.40 3.06
CA LYS A 84 -11.80 -1.27 4.19
C LYS A 84 -10.83 -2.40 4.46
N HIS A 85 -9.76 -2.48 3.71
CA HIS A 85 -8.64 -3.40 3.92
C HIS A 85 -9.04 -4.85 4.23
N PRO A 86 -9.90 -5.52 3.41
CA PRO A 86 -10.15 -6.94 3.61
C PRO A 86 -8.85 -7.73 3.42
N ARG A 87 -8.79 -8.97 3.94
CA ARG A 87 -7.62 -9.83 3.74
C ARG A 87 -7.25 -10.00 2.26
N LEU A 88 -6.01 -10.26 1.98
CA LEU A 88 -5.54 -10.62 0.63
C LEU A 88 -6.32 -11.82 0.09
N GLY A 89 -6.73 -11.73 -1.18
CA GLY A 89 -7.56 -12.75 -1.83
C GLY A 89 -9.02 -12.79 -1.31
N TYR A 90 -9.51 -11.71 -0.72
CA TYR A 90 -10.94 -11.57 -0.40
C TYR A 90 -11.77 -11.56 -1.70
N PRO A 91 -13.00 -12.15 -1.72
CA PRO A 91 -13.81 -12.16 -2.94
C PRO A 91 -14.04 -10.77 -3.53
N ASN A 92 -13.84 -10.62 -4.84
CA ASN A 92 -13.93 -9.38 -5.62
C ASN A 92 -12.94 -8.28 -5.20
N SER A 93 -11.91 -8.60 -4.45
CA SER A 93 -10.86 -7.64 -4.08
C SER A 93 -9.78 -7.53 -5.16
N ALA A 94 -9.03 -6.44 -5.11
CA ALA A 94 -8.03 -6.10 -6.11
C ALA A 94 -6.68 -6.80 -5.89
N ASN A 95 -6.30 -7.05 -4.63
CA ASN A 95 -4.98 -7.56 -4.29
C ASN A 95 -5.01 -8.99 -3.74
N ASP A 96 -4.13 -9.81 -4.27
CA ASP A 96 -3.78 -11.14 -3.76
C ASP A 96 -2.26 -11.34 -3.93
N ILE A 97 -1.79 -12.56 -3.86
CA ILE A 97 -0.36 -12.90 -3.96
C ILE A 97 0.31 -12.30 -5.20
N PRO A 98 -0.26 -12.35 -6.44
CA PRO A 98 0.40 -11.75 -7.60
C PRO A 98 0.66 -10.25 -7.47
N GLN A 99 -0.30 -9.48 -6.95
CA GLN A 99 -0.13 -8.03 -6.74
C GLN A 99 0.89 -7.73 -5.65
N LEU A 100 0.91 -8.54 -4.60
CA LEU A 100 1.92 -8.41 -3.54
C LEU A 100 3.32 -8.77 -4.06
N VAL A 101 3.46 -9.76 -4.95
CA VAL A 101 4.74 -10.07 -5.63
C VAL A 101 5.20 -8.89 -6.46
N ASP A 102 4.33 -8.32 -7.31
CA ASP A 102 4.64 -7.14 -8.12
C ASP A 102 5.13 -5.96 -7.25
N PHE A 103 4.41 -5.68 -6.16
CA PHE A 103 4.78 -4.63 -5.22
C PHE A 103 6.16 -4.87 -4.59
N LEU A 104 6.40 -6.07 -4.05
CA LEU A 104 7.67 -6.42 -3.42
C LEU A 104 8.83 -6.42 -4.41
N GLN A 105 8.60 -6.88 -5.65
CA GLN A 105 9.58 -6.85 -6.73
C GLN A 105 10.00 -5.41 -7.07
N VAL A 106 9.04 -4.51 -7.22
CA VAL A 106 9.31 -3.09 -7.45
C VAL A 106 10.08 -2.47 -6.28
N LEU A 107 9.71 -2.75 -5.04
CA LEU A 107 10.44 -2.27 -3.87
C LEU A 107 11.89 -2.75 -3.86
N LYS A 108 12.14 -4.01 -4.26
CA LYS A 108 13.49 -4.57 -4.39
C LYS A 108 14.28 -3.84 -5.47
N GLU A 109 13.72 -3.69 -6.66
CA GLU A 109 14.35 -2.99 -7.80
C GLU A 109 14.69 -1.53 -7.49
N GLU A 110 13.84 -0.85 -6.73
CA GLU A 110 14.03 0.53 -6.30
C GLU A 110 14.92 0.67 -5.03
N GLY A 111 15.45 -0.44 -4.51
CA GLY A 111 16.44 -0.46 -3.44
C GLY A 111 15.90 -0.14 -2.04
N PHE A 112 14.65 -0.52 -1.76
CA PHE A 112 14.06 -0.32 -0.44
C PHE A 112 14.49 -1.38 0.59
N PHE A 113 14.95 -2.56 0.17
CA PHE A 113 15.37 -3.63 1.08
C PHE A 113 16.84 -3.48 1.48
N ARG A 114 17.10 -2.58 2.41
CA ARG A 114 18.45 -2.29 2.92
C ARG A 114 18.58 -2.71 4.37
N ALA A 115 19.61 -3.49 4.68
CA ALA A 115 19.85 -3.95 6.05
C ALA A 115 20.39 -2.84 6.98
N ASP A 116 21.08 -1.85 6.41
CA ASP A 116 21.68 -0.73 7.13
C ASP A 116 20.69 0.42 7.40
N ASP A 117 19.59 0.47 6.67
CA ASP A 117 18.54 1.49 6.83
C ASP A 117 17.18 0.85 6.49
N PRO A 118 16.66 -0.03 7.36
CA PRO A 118 15.45 -0.78 7.08
C PRO A 118 14.22 0.13 7.16
N LEU A 119 13.36 0.05 6.14
CA LEU A 119 12.06 0.68 6.14
C LEU A 119 11.02 -0.24 6.79
N VAL A 120 10.05 0.35 7.49
CA VAL A 120 8.92 -0.42 8.04
C VAL A 120 7.96 -0.78 6.91
N LEU A 121 7.62 -2.05 6.80
CA LEU A 121 6.53 -2.56 5.97
C LEU A 121 5.52 -3.25 6.89
N SER A 122 4.38 -2.62 7.08
CA SER A 122 3.29 -3.12 7.94
C SER A 122 2.18 -3.76 7.11
N MET A 123 1.50 -4.74 7.68
CA MET A 123 0.24 -5.22 7.12
C MET A 123 -0.91 -4.38 7.66
N GLU A 124 -1.82 -3.97 6.77
CA GLU A 124 -3.07 -3.35 7.14
C GLU A 124 -4.23 -4.24 6.70
N VAL A 125 -5.02 -4.70 7.68
CA VAL A 125 -6.11 -5.63 7.43
C VAL A 125 -7.25 -5.45 8.44
N THR A 126 -8.47 -5.46 7.93
CA THR A 126 -9.71 -5.42 8.72
C THR A 126 -10.49 -6.72 8.52
N LEU A 127 -11.18 -7.15 9.56
CA LEU A 127 -12.06 -8.32 9.49
C LEU A 127 -13.32 -8.01 8.67
N ALA A 128 -13.61 -8.82 7.68
CA ALA A 128 -14.93 -8.82 7.07
C ALA A 128 -15.95 -9.48 8.01
N PRO A 129 -17.26 -9.17 7.88
CA PRO A 129 -18.28 -9.77 8.72
C PRO A 129 -18.23 -11.31 8.71
N GLY A 130 -18.10 -11.90 9.89
CA GLY A 130 -18.04 -13.35 10.07
C GLY A 130 -16.65 -13.97 9.94
N GLU A 131 -15.62 -13.19 9.70
CA GLU A 131 -14.24 -13.68 9.72
C GLU A 131 -13.67 -13.74 11.15
N ASP A 132 -12.76 -14.67 11.34
CA ASP A 132 -12.01 -14.87 12.58
C ASP A 132 -10.65 -14.16 12.49
N ASP A 133 -10.23 -13.46 13.54
CA ASP A 133 -9.03 -12.62 13.56
C ASP A 133 -7.73 -13.45 13.45
N GLU A 134 -7.66 -14.59 14.12
CA GLU A 134 -6.49 -15.48 14.02
C GLU A 134 -6.35 -16.03 12.60
N TYR A 135 -7.47 -16.39 11.97
CA TYR A 135 -7.47 -16.84 10.58
C TYR A 135 -7.00 -15.73 9.63
N VAL A 136 -7.52 -14.52 9.74
CA VAL A 136 -7.15 -13.40 8.86
C VAL A 136 -5.69 -13.03 9.04
N LEU A 137 -5.20 -12.98 10.28
CA LEU A 137 -3.78 -12.73 10.57
C LEU A 137 -2.87 -13.83 10.01
N ALA A 138 -3.24 -15.09 10.19
CA ALA A 138 -2.49 -16.23 9.64
C ALA A 138 -2.49 -16.21 8.10
N ASN A 139 -3.63 -15.84 7.48
CA ASN A 139 -3.72 -15.69 6.03
C ASN A 139 -2.76 -14.60 5.52
N THR A 140 -2.76 -13.42 6.14
CA THR A 140 -1.93 -12.29 5.74
C THR A 140 -0.44 -12.63 5.83
N LYS A 141 0.00 -13.24 6.94
CA LYS A 141 1.38 -13.73 7.11
C LYS A 141 1.76 -14.77 6.06
N ARG A 142 0.86 -15.71 5.76
CA ARG A 142 1.10 -16.73 4.73
C ARG A 142 1.19 -16.11 3.34
N CYS A 143 0.35 -15.14 3.00
CA CYS A 143 0.41 -14.43 1.72
C CYS A 143 1.73 -13.70 1.56
N LEU A 144 2.19 -12.97 2.60
CA LEU A 144 3.48 -12.30 2.58
C LEU A 144 4.64 -13.28 2.36
N ASN A 145 4.68 -14.38 3.12
CA ASN A 145 5.75 -15.38 2.99
C ASN A 145 5.76 -16.02 1.59
N ARG A 146 4.60 -16.28 1.01
CA ARG A 146 4.49 -16.85 -0.35
C ARG A 146 4.90 -15.82 -1.41
N ALA A 147 4.47 -14.58 -1.28
CA ALA A 147 4.85 -13.52 -2.19
C ALA A 147 6.37 -13.29 -2.15
N TRP A 148 6.94 -13.18 -0.95
CA TRP A 148 8.39 -13.03 -0.76
C TRP A 148 9.20 -14.14 -1.42
N ALA A 149 8.74 -15.38 -1.32
CA ALA A 149 9.41 -16.53 -1.95
C ALA A 149 9.36 -16.52 -3.49
N LEU A 150 8.53 -15.67 -4.09
CA LEU A 150 8.38 -15.52 -5.55
C LEU A 150 9.08 -14.26 -6.10
N VAL A 151 9.61 -13.39 -5.24
CA VAL A 151 10.39 -12.22 -5.67
C VAL A 151 11.71 -12.71 -6.27
N GLU A 152 11.98 -12.30 -7.51
CA GLU A 152 13.17 -12.69 -8.26
C GLU A 152 14.42 -11.92 -7.82
N ASP A 153 15.61 -12.52 -7.99
CA ASP A 153 16.91 -11.91 -7.65
C ASP A 153 17.35 -10.80 -8.64
#